data_89c6b1b8ae7e14051cb0c27e4ccefa1e
#
_entry.id   89c6b1b8ae7e14051cb0c27e4ccefa1e
#
_cell.length_a   1.000
_cell.length_b   1.000
_cell.length_c   1.000
_cell.angle_alpha   90.00
_cell.angle_beta   90.00
_cell.angle_gamma   90.00
#
_symmetry.space_group_name_H-M   'P 1'
#
loop_
_entity.id
_entity.type
_entity.pdbx_description
1 polymer ?
#
loop_
_entity_poly.entity_id
_entity_poly.type
_entity_poly.pdbx_seq_one_letter_code
_entity_poly.pdbx_strand_id
1 'polypeptide(L)'
;MVTTLTCLASGALKTMAGEIAPIWLTNAVLLSQLMVAPPRRRYSVFAGGVLGNLAANLFVGESFGVSASYSSADIVEVLIALAFAPRISTVSEMVRARPLTRFVAGGVLLAPAVSGVLAMTLLHGRLSGRLLPDLANWFISDALSLAIFTPAALVFWTGDVAHLLRADQRRKTAFLLLVVCIATVGVFGQSRFPLLYWALPPIVLLAFQADLAGVMVGLLLCLAIAVSFTLRGTGPLWVFPYETMQGRIFGLQLFLVAALGIALPITATQAQRNRLFMMLRDGERRYRVLAENATDIVMSLGLDGRLTYVSPRITSLLGHSPEHLTGTHLTDLALADDRDALAAAIAKVASGEVEASETSRLRHMNGSVLWMEAHLRCVIEPFSGKPDSLTATVRDITERTLLEKRAAEERAELRGLAFRDGLTGLFNRRHFDRELAHHWQQESRADKRGYLAVIMTDVDAYKSYNDFYGHQRGDECLRIVAGTIASSAARFTDTVARYGGEEFALILRDTDRDGALVVAERIRQAVESLRLPHRGSNSGIVTISLGVAVLHTSDGHDPTLLVAAADRRSMPPNDKVAIAHAWQMELTRRR
;
A
#
# COMPACT_ATOMS: atom_id res chain seq x y z
N MET A 1 -42.85 4.61 -31.97
CA MET A 1 -42.39 4.29 -33.33
C MET A 1 -41.66 2.95 -33.40
N VAL A 2 -40.56 2.73 -32.66
CA VAL A 2 -39.85 1.43 -32.74
C VAL A 2 -40.71 0.26 -32.31
N THR A 3 -41.42 0.34 -31.18
CA THR A 3 -42.36 -0.68 -30.70
C THR A 3 -43.51 -0.92 -31.65
N THR A 4 -44.06 0.11 -32.29
CA THR A 4 -45.09 -0.02 -33.31
C THR A 4 -44.58 -0.79 -34.53
N LEU A 5 -43.37 -0.45 -35.01
CA LEU A 5 -42.74 -1.15 -36.14
C LEU A 5 -42.45 -2.62 -35.82
N THR A 6 -41.97 -2.92 -34.61
CA THR A 6 -41.72 -4.32 -34.20
C THR A 6 -43.01 -5.12 -34.05
N CYS A 7 -44.08 -4.50 -33.56
CA CYS A 7 -45.39 -5.14 -33.49
C CYS A 7 -45.97 -5.43 -34.89
N LEU A 8 -45.87 -4.49 -35.82
CA LEU A 8 -46.28 -4.71 -37.23
C LEU A 8 -45.45 -5.81 -37.90
N ALA A 9 -44.14 -5.88 -37.63
CA ALA A 9 -43.29 -6.94 -38.13
C ALA A 9 -43.70 -8.32 -37.56
N SER A 10 -43.99 -8.38 -36.24
CA SER A 10 -44.50 -9.61 -35.60
C SER A 10 -45.87 -10.03 -36.17
N GLY A 11 -46.77 -9.06 -36.43
CA GLY A 11 -48.06 -9.27 -37.07
C GLY A 11 -47.92 -9.79 -38.51
N ALA A 12 -46.97 -9.26 -39.28
CA ALA A 12 -46.67 -9.75 -40.63
C ALA A 12 -46.15 -11.20 -40.60
N LEU A 13 -45.29 -11.55 -39.63
CA LEU A 13 -44.82 -12.91 -39.41
C LEU A 13 -45.99 -13.85 -39.01
N LYS A 14 -46.96 -13.36 -38.21
CA LYS A 14 -48.18 -14.09 -37.84
C LYS A 14 -49.01 -14.44 -39.08
N THR A 15 -49.22 -13.47 -39.95
CA THR A 15 -50.02 -13.70 -41.17
C THR A 15 -49.35 -14.65 -42.16
N MET A 16 -48.02 -14.63 -42.25
CA MET A 16 -47.27 -15.56 -43.12
C MET A 16 -47.14 -16.97 -42.54
N ALA A 17 -47.20 -17.13 -41.24
CA ALA A 17 -46.98 -18.39 -40.53
C ALA A 17 -48.28 -19.12 -40.16
N GLY A 18 -49.44 -18.50 -40.38
CA GLY A 18 -50.74 -18.96 -39.90
C GLY A 18 -51.13 -18.25 -38.61
N GLU A 19 -52.00 -18.76 -37.80
CA GLU A 19 -52.61 -18.05 -36.67
C GLU A 19 -51.66 -17.63 -35.54
N ILE A 20 -50.44 -18.13 -35.50
CA ILE A 20 -49.47 -17.85 -34.40
C ILE A 20 -48.16 -17.29 -34.96
N ALA A 21 -47.68 -16.17 -34.40
CA ALA A 21 -46.38 -15.61 -34.73
C ALA A 21 -45.25 -16.52 -34.22
N PRO A 22 -44.26 -16.86 -35.06
CA PRO A 22 -43.13 -17.66 -34.62
C PRO A 22 -42.34 -17.01 -33.49
N ILE A 23 -42.34 -15.67 -33.42
CA ILE A 23 -41.60 -14.84 -32.48
C ILE A 23 -42.34 -13.52 -32.33
N TRP A 24 -42.44 -13.03 -31.05
CA TRP A 24 -43.09 -11.76 -30.72
C TRP A 24 -42.04 -10.73 -30.27
N LEU A 25 -41.63 -9.85 -31.18
CA LEU A 25 -40.48 -8.96 -31.00
C LEU A 25 -40.74 -7.79 -30.03
N THR A 26 -41.99 -7.37 -29.89
CA THR A 26 -42.39 -6.11 -29.27
C THR A 26 -41.97 -6.01 -27.82
N ASN A 27 -42.25 -7.06 -27.03
CA ASN A 27 -41.96 -7.08 -25.59
C ASN A 27 -40.47 -7.05 -25.30
N ALA A 28 -39.66 -7.76 -26.07
CA ALA A 28 -38.21 -7.79 -25.94
C ALA A 28 -37.54 -6.43 -26.23
N VAL A 29 -38.03 -5.74 -27.28
CA VAL A 29 -37.52 -4.43 -27.65
C VAL A 29 -37.93 -3.37 -26.62
N LEU A 30 -39.19 -3.38 -26.17
CA LEU A 30 -39.67 -2.48 -25.13
C LEU A 30 -38.93 -2.70 -23.81
N LEU A 31 -38.74 -3.94 -23.39
CA LEU A 31 -37.98 -4.29 -22.18
C LEU A 31 -36.53 -3.77 -22.28
N SER A 32 -35.85 -4.02 -23.40
CA SER A 32 -34.47 -3.55 -23.61
C SER A 32 -34.34 -2.02 -23.53
N GLN A 33 -35.30 -1.28 -24.10
CA GLN A 33 -35.33 0.18 -24.00
C GLN A 33 -35.54 0.64 -22.55
N LEU A 34 -36.43 -0.02 -21.79
CA LEU A 34 -36.68 0.32 -20.38
C LEU A 34 -35.48 0.01 -19.46
N MET A 35 -34.70 -1.01 -19.79
CA MET A 35 -33.49 -1.36 -19.03
C MET A 35 -32.42 -0.29 -19.16
N VAL A 36 -32.25 0.33 -20.33
CA VAL A 36 -31.23 1.36 -20.63
C VAL A 36 -31.75 2.78 -20.36
N ALA A 37 -33.04 3.00 -20.41
CA ALA A 37 -33.65 4.33 -20.28
C ALA A 37 -33.34 4.98 -18.92
N PRO A 38 -32.92 6.27 -18.90
CA PRO A 38 -32.76 7.02 -17.67
C PRO A 38 -34.09 7.12 -16.92
N PRO A 39 -34.12 7.18 -15.58
CA PRO A 39 -35.35 7.14 -14.76
C PRO A 39 -36.42 8.13 -15.21
N ARG A 40 -35.99 9.35 -15.61
CA ARG A 40 -36.92 10.42 -16.08
C ARG A 40 -37.65 10.08 -17.37
N ARG A 41 -37.11 9.20 -18.22
CA ARG A 41 -37.71 8.84 -19.53
C ARG A 41 -38.42 7.49 -19.52
N ARG A 42 -38.33 6.71 -18.44
CA ARG A 42 -38.94 5.36 -18.39
C ARG A 42 -40.44 5.39 -18.56
N TYR A 43 -41.12 6.33 -17.91
CA TYR A 43 -42.59 6.45 -18.04
C TYR A 43 -43.01 6.79 -19.48
N SER A 44 -42.32 7.67 -20.15
CA SER A 44 -42.64 8.03 -21.55
C SER A 44 -42.32 6.90 -22.51
N VAL A 45 -41.22 6.14 -22.29
CA VAL A 45 -40.89 4.95 -23.10
C VAL A 45 -41.97 3.87 -22.90
N PHE A 46 -42.34 3.61 -21.64
CA PHE A 46 -43.37 2.63 -21.32
C PHE A 46 -44.74 3.00 -21.94
N ALA A 47 -45.21 4.21 -21.71
CA ALA A 47 -46.49 4.70 -22.28
C ALA A 47 -46.48 4.66 -23.81
N GLY A 48 -45.36 5.10 -24.43
CA GLY A 48 -45.19 5.04 -25.89
C GLY A 48 -45.18 3.58 -26.42
N GLY A 49 -44.60 2.64 -25.64
CA GLY A 49 -44.64 1.22 -25.96
C GLY A 49 -46.03 0.62 -25.93
N VAL A 50 -46.79 0.90 -24.87
CA VAL A 50 -48.19 0.46 -24.72
C VAL A 50 -49.08 1.00 -25.83
N LEU A 51 -49.04 2.30 -26.10
CA LEU A 51 -49.81 2.93 -27.16
C LEU A 51 -49.39 2.40 -28.55
N GLY A 52 -48.10 2.18 -28.76
CA GLY A 52 -47.57 1.63 -30.00
C GLY A 52 -48.03 0.20 -30.25
N ASN A 53 -48.11 -0.65 -29.22
CA ASN A 53 -48.61 -2.01 -29.31
C ASN A 53 -50.12 -2.06 -29.60
N LEU A 54 -50.88 -1.25 -28.84
CA LEU A 54 -52.34 -1.15 -29.08
C LEU A 54 -52.66 -0.67 -30.50
N ALA A 55 -51.97 0.40 -30.94
CA ALA A 55 -52.17 0.96 -32.29
C ALA A 55 -51.83 -0.05 -33.40
N ALA A 56 -50.77 -0.84 -33.21
CA ALA A 56 -50.37 -1.85 -34.19
C ALA A 56 -51.35 -2.99 -34.29
N ASN A 57 -51.92 -3.49 -33.16
CA ASN A 57 -52.97 -4.53 -33.17
C ASN A 57 -54.24 -4.02 -33.84
N LEU A 58 -54.66 -2.78 -33.60
CA LEU A 58 -55.79 -2.14 -34.27
C LEU A 58 -55.53 -1.98 -35.78
N PHE A 59 -54.30 -1.63 -36.19
CA PHE A 59 -53.93 -1.50 -37.59
C PHE A 59 -53.98 -2.81 -38.37
N VAL A 60 -53.69 -3.92 -37.71
CA VAL A 60 -53.79 -5.29 -38.29
C VAL A 60 -55.22 -5.73 -38.39
N GLY A 61 -56.18 -4.95 -37.90
CA GLY A 61 -57.63 -5.20 -38.08
C GLY A 61 -58.27 -5.92 -36.89
N GLU A 62 -57.56 -6.06 -35.77
CA GLU A 62 -58.17 -6.64 -34.57
C GLU A 62 -59.19 -5.66 -33.94
N SER A 63 -60.26 -6.17 -33.32
CA SER A 63 -61.21 -5.33 -32.58
C SER A 63 -60.56 -4.69 -31.36
N PHE A 64 -61.03 -3.53 -30.88
CA PHE A 64 -60.50 -2.83 -29.74
C PHE A 64 -60.41 -3.72 -28.49
N GLY A 65 -61.41 -4.53 -28.19
CA GLY A 65 -61.42 -5.44 -27.04
C GLY A 65 -60.32 -6.50 -27.10
N VAL A 66 -60.10 -7.09 -28.29
CA VAL A 66 -59.01 -8.07 -28.51
C VAL A 66 -57.65 -7.41 -28.44
N SER A 67 -57.49 -6.25 -29.08
CA SER A 67 -56.23 -5.47 -29.02
C SER A 67 -55.86 -5.04 -27.60
N ALA A 68 -56.88 -4.65 -26.81
CA ALA A 68 -56.67 -4.30 -25.39
C ALA A 68 -56.31 -5.53 -24.55
N SER A 69 -56.88 -6.70 -24.84
CA SER A 69 -56.54 -7.96 -24.15
C SER A 69 -55.09 -8.39 -24.42
N TYR A 70 -54.65 -8.39 -25.68
CA TYR A 70 -53.25 -8.64 -26.06
C TYR A 70 -52.30 -7.66 -25.38
N SER A 71 -52.60 -6.36 -25.50
CA SER A 71 -51.74 -5.32 -24.90
C SER A 71 -51.66 -5.42 -23.38
N SER A 72 -52.74 -5.85 -22.71
CA SER A 72 -52.75 -6.06 -21.26
C SER A 72 -51.85 -7.22 -20.84
N ALA A 73 -51.86 -8.33 -21.57
CA ALA A 73 -50.97 -9.46 -21.33
C ALA A 73 -49.48 -9.06 -21.56
N ASP A 74 -49.20 -8.36 -22.66
CA ASP A 74 -47.86 -7.85 -22.98
C ASP A 74 -47.33 -6.86 -21.95
N ILE A 75 -48.19 -5.96 -21.42
CA ILE A 75 -47.82 -5.02 -20.34
C ILE A 75 -47.41 -5.78 -19.09
N VAL A 76 -48.19 -6.77 -18.66
CA VAL A 76 -47.91 -7.59 -17.49
C VAL A 76 -46.59 -8.33 -17.67
N GLU A 77 -46.33 -8.89 -18.83
CA GLU A 77 -45.07 -9.55 -19.16
C GLU A 77 -43.88 -8.62 -19.02
N VAL A 78 -43.94 -7.46 -19.68
CA VAL A 78 -42.83 -6.48 -19.62
C VAL A 78 -42.60 -5.98 -18.21
N LEU A 79 -43.64 -5.75 -17.40
CA LEU A 79 -43.52 -5.31 -16.01
C LEU A 79 -42.87 -6.37 -15.13
N ILE A 80 -43.28 -7.63 -15.25
CA ILE A 80 -42.66 -8.75 -14.53
C ILE A 80 -41.19 -8.89 -14.97
N ALA A 81 -40.93 -8.94 -16.28
CA ALA A 81 -39.57 -9.06 -16.80
C ALA A 81 -38.68 -7.91 -16.33
N LEU A 82 -39.19 -6.67 -16.30
CA LEU A 82 -38.46 -5.50 -15.83
C LEU A 82 -38.12 -5.56 -14.31
N ALA A 83 -39.00 -6.15 -13.50
CA ALA A 83 -38.76 -6.33 -12.07
C ALA A 83 -37.59 -7.27 -11.79
N PHE A 84 -37.35 -8.25 -12.65
CA PHE A 84 -36.23 -9.18 -12.55
C PHE A 84 -35.02 -8.79 -13.40
N ALA A 85 -35.21 -7.87 -14.35
CA ALA A 85 -34.14 -7.41 -15.22
C ALA A 85 -33.10 -6.55 -14.42
N PRO A 86 -31.81 -6.82 -14.60
CA PRO A 86 -30.77 -5.98 -13.98
C PRO A 86 -30.76 -4.59 -14.64
N ARG A 87 -30.38 -3.57 -13.85
CA ARG A 87 -29.96 -2.30 -14.44
C ARG A 87 -28.57 -2.49 -15.03
N ILE A 88 -28.44 -2.30 -16.33
CA ILE A 88 -27.18 -2.52 -17.04
C ILE A 88 -26.77 -1.25 -17.79
N SER A 89 -25.47 -0.99 -17.78
CA SER A 89 -24.82 0.03 -18.60
C SER A 89 -24.12 -0.57 -19.82
N THR A 90 -23.75 -1.84 -19.74
CA THR A 90 -23.12 -2.62 -20.81
C THR A 90 -23.75 -4.01 -20.90
N VAL A 91 -23.82 -4.57 -22.10
CA VAL A 91 -24.38 -5.92 -22.30
C VAL A 91 -23.57 -6.99 -21.55
N SER A 92 -22.28 -6.79 -21.36
CA SER A 92 -21.43 -7.70 -20.59
C SER A 92 -21.84 -7.84 -19.12
N GLU A 93 -22.58 -6.89 -18.56
CA GLU A 93 -23.11 -6.99 -17.18
C GLU A 93 -24.26 -8.01 -17.08
N MET A 94 -25.00 -8.19 -18.15
CA MET A 94 -26.12 -9.15 -18.21
C MET A 94 -25.62 -10.60 -18.14
N VAL A 95 -24.42 -10.87 -18.63
CA VAL A 95 -23.84 -12.24 -18.67
C VAL A 95 -23.26 -12.67 -17.32
N ARG A 96 -23.26 -11.82 -16.29
CA ARG A 96 -22.87 -12.22 -14.92
C ARG A 96 -23.88 -13.24 -14.37
N ALA A 97 -23.39 -14.23 -13.62
CA ALA A 97 -24.21 -15.34 -13.14
C ALA A 97 -25.50 -14.88 -12.44
N ARG A 98 -25.44 -13.98 -11.46
CA ARG A 98 -26.65 -13.51 -10.74
C ARG A 98 -27.62 -12.69 -11.60
N PRO A 99 -27.21 -11.67 -12.40
CA PRO A 99 -28.08 -10.97 -13.33
C PRO A 99 -28.70 -11.90 -14.36
N LEU A 100 -27.91 -12.79 -14.97
CA LEU A 100 -28.39 -13.74 -15.97
C LEU A 100 -29.42 -14.70 -15.40
N THR A 101 -29.15 -15.32 -14.24
CA THR A 101 -30.11 -16.24 -13.61
C THR A 101 -31.41 -15.54 -13.22
N ARG A 102 -31.37 -14.29 -12.73
CA ARG A 102 -32.57 -13.49 -12.45
C ARG A 102 -33.37 -13.19 -13.72
N PHE A 103 -32.67 -12.75 -14.78
CA PHE A 103 -33.33 -12.47 -16.06
C PHE A 103 -33.96 -13.72 -16.67
N VAL A 104 -33.25 -14.85 -16.64
CA VAL A 104 -33.80 -16.11 -17.17
C VAL A 104 -35.00 -16.57 -16.34
N ALA A 105 -34.85 -16.64 -15.02
CA ALA A 105 -35.94 -17.14 -14.16
C ALA A 105 -37.17 -16.21 -14.15
N GLY A 106 -36.98 -14.90 -14.01
CA GLY A 106 -38.08 -13.94 -13.90
C GLY A 106 -38.54 -13.38 -15.24
N GLY A 107 -37.59 -13.01 -16.11
CA GLY A 107 -37.92 -12.40 -17.40
C GLY A 107 -38.29 -13.41 -18.47
N VAL A 108 -37.50 -14.49 -18.63
CA VAL A 108 -37.70 -15.44 -19.72
C VAL A 108 -38.71 -16.53 -19.37
N LEU A 109 -38.75 -16.99 -18.12
CA LEU A 109 -39.65 -18.09 -17.74
C LEU A 109 -40.94 -17.60 -17.05
N LEU A 110 -40.82 -16.80 -15.97
CA LEU A 110 -41.98 -16.39 -15.18
C LEU A 110 -42.88 -15.39 -15.92
N ALA A 111 -42.32 -14.38 -16.57
CA ALA A 111 -43.10 -13.33 -17.22
C ALA A 111 -44.00 -13.87 -18.36
N PRO A 112 -43.49 -14.67 -19.34
CA PRO A 112 -44.30 -15.28 -20.36
C PRO A 112 -45.33 -16.29 -19.82
N ALA A 113 -45.00 -17.00 -18.74
CA ALA A 113 -45.96 -17.94 -18.14
C ALA A 113 -47.17 -17.20 -17.55
N VAL A 114 -46.93 -16.09 -16.82
CA VAL A 114 -48.02 -15.29 -16.24
C VAL A 114 -48.80 -14.56 -17.32
N SER A 115 -48.13 -13.96 -18.31
CA SER A 115 -48.81 -13.28 -19.43
C SER A 115 -49.64 -14.24 -20.26
N GLY A 116 -49.14 -15.46 -20.50
CA GLY A 116 -49.87 -16.49 -21.21
C GLY A 116 -51.15 -16.91 -20.50
N VAL A 117 -51.10 -17.13 -19.19
CA VAL A 117 -52.34 -17.43 -18.41
C VAL A 117 -53.33 -16.28 -18.47
N LEU A 118 -52.84 -15.02 -18.36
CA LEU A 118 -53.69 -13.84 -18.49
C LEU A 118 -54.30 -13.73 -19.88
N ALA A 119 -53.52 -13.95 -20.94
CA ALA A 119 -54.02 -13.95 -22.32
C ALA A 119 -55.09 -15.02 -22.53
N MET A 120 -54.90 -16.26 -22.05
CA MET A 120 -55.88 -17.33 -22.14
C MET A 120 -57.20 -16.96 -21.44
N THR A 121 -57.13 -16.26 -20.30
CA THR A 121 -58.34 -15.82 -19.57
C THR A 121 -59.08 -14.68 -20.29
N LEU A 122 -58.37 -13.68 -20.81
CA LEU A 122 -58.95 -12.50 -21.48
C LEU A 122 -59.45 -12.81 -22.88
N LEU A 123 -58.84 -13.75 -23.58
CA LEU A 123 -59.21 -14.14 -24.97
C LEU A 123 -60.05 -15.42 -25.04
N HIS A 124 -60.68 -15.84 -23.92
CA HIS A 124 -61.49 -17.02 -23.84
C HIS A 124 -62.52 -17.03 -24.93
N GLY A 125 -62.64 -18.16 -25.73
CA GLY A 125 -63.54 -18.30 -26.85
C GLY A 125 -63.06 -17.73 -28.20
N ARG A 126 -61.90 -17.12 -28.28
CA ARG A 126 -61.25 -16.60 -29.51
C ARG A 126 -59.97 -17.36 -29.93
N LEU A 127 -59.45 -18.22 -29.08
CA LEU A 127 -58.34 -19.11 -29.38
C LEU A 127 -58.82 -20.47 -29.90
N SER A 128 -57.89 -21.31 -30.35
CA SER A 128 -58.18 -22.60 -31.00
C SER A 128 -59.04 -23.57 -30.17
N GLY A 129 -59.39 -23.25 -28.94
CA GLY A 129 -60.09 -24.07 -27.97
C GLY A 129 -59.23 -25.16 -27.32
N ARG A 130 -57.96 -25.23 -27.63
CA ARG A 130 -56.97 -26.16 -27.04
C ARG A 130 -56.05 -25.44 -26.06
N LEU A 131 -56.57 -25.30 -24.85
CA LEU A 131 -55.89 -24.45 -23.80
C LEU A 131 -54.43 -24.73 -23.67
N LEU A 132 -53.96 -25.97 -23.53
CA LEU A 132 -52.57 -26.32 -23.31
C LEU A 132 -51.66 -26.04 -24.51
N PRO A 133 -51.99 -26.39 -25.75
CA PRO A 133 -51.21 -26.02 -26.92
C PRO A 133 -51.12 -24.52 -27.14
N ASP A 134 -52.21 -23.77 -26.95
CA ASP A 134 -52.22 -22.31 -27.11
C ASP A 134 -51.37 -21.63 -26.06
N LEU A 135 -51.43 -22.05 -24.79
CA LEU A 135 -50.59 -21.60 -23.71
C LEU A 135 -49.09 -21.91 -23.95
N ALA A 136 -48.79 -23.14 -24.41
CA ALA A 136 -47.42 -23.54 -24.71
C ALA A 136 -46.82 -22.71 -25.86
N ASN A 137 -47.59 -22.48 -26.92
CA ASN A 137 -47.17 -21.66 -28.06
C ASN A 137 -46.93 -20.20 -27.64
N TRP A 138 -47.83 -19.61 -26.84
CA TRP A 138 -47.66 -18.27 -26.28
C TRP A 138 -46.38 -18.20 -25.47
N PHE A 139 -46.24 -19.08 -24.47
CA PHE A 139 -45.09 -19.15 -23.59
C PHE A 139 -43.76 -19.27 -24.34
N ILE A 140 -43.66 -20.19 -25.29
CA ILE A 140 -42.41 -20.44 -26.02
C ILE A 140 -42.07 -19.26 -26.93
N SER A 141 -43.07 -18.68 -27.63
CA SER A 141 -42.85 -17.52 -28.49
C SER A 141 -42.29 -16.32 -27.73
N ASP A 142 -42.91 -15.98 -26.59
CA ASP A 142 -42.51 -14.82 -25.80
C ASP A 142 -41.23 -15.07 -25.02
N ALA A 143 -41.07 -16.24 -24.40
CA ALA A 143 -39.83 -16.63 -23.73
C ALA A 143 -38.64 -16.60 -24.67
N LEU A 144 -38.77 -17.14 -25.88
CA LEU A 144 -37.73 -17.14 -26.88
C LEU A 144 -37.41 -15.72 -27.37
N SER A 145 -38.47 -14.93 -27.55
CA SER A 145 -38.35 -13.53 -27.94
C SER A 145 -37.58 -12.72 -26.91
N LEU A 146 -37.96 -12.80 -25.63
CA LEU A 146 -37.25 -12.12 -24.54
C LEU A 146 -35.80 -12.62 -24.43
N ALA A 147 -35.58 -13.92 -24.57
CA ALA A 147 -34.24 -14.50 -24.41
C ALA A 147 -33.27 -14.13 -25.54
N ILE A 148 -33.71 -13.97 -26.78
CA ILE A 148 -32.85 -13.64 -27.93
C ILE A 148 -32.83 -12.12 -28.18
N PHE A 149 -34.00 -11.51 -28.29
CA PHE A 149 -34.10 -10.13 -28.78
C PHE A 149 -33.81 -9.09 -27.68
N THR A 150 -34.08 -9.40 -26.40
CA THR A 150 -33.71 -8.44 -25.35
C THR A 150 -32.17 -8.22 -25.27
N PRO A 151 -31.32 -9.28 -25.16
CA PRO A 151 -29.89 -9.10 -25.21
C PRO A 151 -29.40 -8.51 -26.54
N ALA A 152 -29.96 -8.93 -27.65
CA ALA A 152 -29.60 -8.43 -28.98
C ALA A 152 -29.89 -6.91 -29.11
N ALA A 153 -31.10 -6.49 -28.72
CA ALA A 153 -31.48 -5.08 -28.73
C ALA A 153 -30.63 -4.25 -27.77
N LEU A 154 -30.25 -4.79 -26.60
CA LEU A 154 -29.35 -4.14 -25.69
C LEU A 154 -27.98 -3.86 -26.31
N VAL A 155 -27.41 -4.77 -27.11
CA VAL A 155 -26.17 -4.55 -27.87
C VAL A 155 -26.23 -3.28 -28.72
N PHE A 156 -27.39 -3.01 -29.32
CA PHE A 156 -27.59 -1.78 -30.10
C PHE A 156 -27.76 -0.53 -29.22
N TRP A 157 -28.55 -0.62 -28.15
CA TRP A 157 -28.82 0.51 -27.28
C TRP A 157 -27.61 0.94 -26.44
N THR A 158 -26.76 0.01 -26.07
CA THR A 158 -25.52 0.29 -25.30
C THR A 158 -24.35 0.72 -26.19
N GLY A 159 -24.48 0.55 -27.52
CA GLY A 159 -23.41 0.84 -28.47
C GLY A 159 -22.31 -0.22 -28.53
N ASP A 160 -22.51 -1.38 -27.88
CA ASP A 160 -21.52 -2.47 -27.85
C ASP A 160 -21.28 -3.08 -29.26
N VAL A 161 -22.16 -2.79 -30.24
CA VAL A 161 -21.92 -3.11 -31.67
C VAL A 161 -20.62 -2.51 -32.17
N ALA A 162 -20.21 -1.32 -31.67
CA ALA A 162 -18.98 -0.68 -32.06
C ALA A 162 -17.73 -1.51 -31.72
N HIS A 163 -17.83 -2.40 -30.71
CA HIS A 163 -16.74 -3.33 -30.37
C HIS A 163 -16.50 -4.37 -31.48
N LEU A 164 -17.53 -4.78 -32.19
CA LEU A 164 -17.41 -5.72 -33.32
C LEU A 164 -16.63 -5.12 -34.51
N LEU A 165 -16.63 -3.79 -34.61
CA LEU A 165 -15.98 -3.02 -35.68
C LEU A 165 -14.52 -2.66 -35.37
N ARG A 166 -13.99 -2.99 -34.18
CA ARG A 166 -12.59 -2.74 -33.84
C ARG A 166 -11.65 -3.49 -34.78
N ALA A 167 -10.60 -2.81 -35.20
CA ALA A 167 -9.69 -3.28 -36.25
C ALA A 167 -9.01 -4.62 -35.93
N ASP A 168 -8.75 -4.89 -34.65
CA ASP A 168 -8.10 -6.09 -34.14
C ASP A 168 -9.01 -7.33 -34.15
N GLN A 169 -10.34 -7.16 -33.98
CA GLN A 169 -11.29 -8.27 -33.87
C GLN A 169 -12.20 -8.42 -35.08
N ARG A 170 -12.43 -7.36 -35.83
CA ARG A 170 -13.41 -7.32 -36.92
C ARG A 170 -13.25 -8.45 -37.95
N ARG A 171 -12.01 -8.77 -38.34
CA ARG A 171 -11.75 -9.84 -39.34
C ARG A 171 -12.15 -11.21 -38.81
N LYS A 172 -11.77 -11.49 -37.55
CA LYS A 172 -12.09 -12.76 -36.88
C LYS A 172 -13.58 -12.92 -36.68
N THR A 173 -14.26 -11.89 -36.15
CA THR A 173 -15.70 -11.91 -35.91
C THR A 173 -16.46 -12.01 -37.23
N ALA A 174 -16.09 -11.24 -38.26
CA ALA A 174 -16.72 -11.33 -39.58
C ALA A 174 -16.56 -12.73 -40.20
N PHE A 175 -15.38 -13.35 -40.10
CA PHE A 175 -15.13 -14.72 -40.55
C PHE A 175 -16.04 -15.73 -39.82
N LEU A 176 -16.14 -15.64 -38.50
CA LEU A 176 -17.01 -16.54 -37.71
C LEU A 176 -18.50 -16.36 -38.05
N LEU A 177 -18.95 -15.12 -38.20
CA LEU A 177 -20.31 -14.84 -38.64
C LEU A 177 -20.60 -15.39 -40.04
N LEU A 178 -19.64 -15.26 -40.96
CA LEU A 178 -19.72 -15.85 -42.29
C LEU A 178 -19.84 -17.38 -42.22
N VAL A 179 -19.07 -18.03 -41.36
CA VAL A 179 -19.14 -19.50 -41.14
C VAL A 179 -20.52 -19.90 -40.63
N VAL A 180 -21.08 -19.15 -39.66
CA VAL A 180 -22.44 -19.37 -39.17
C VAL A 180 -23.47 -19.23 -40.31
N CYS A 181 -23.37 -18.17 -41.12
CA CYS A 181 -24.26 -17.94 -42.25
C CYS A 181 -24.19 -19.08 -43.28
N ILE A 182 -22.97 -19.46 -43.72
CA ILE A 182 -22.78 -20.53 -44.70
C ILE A 182 -23.34 -21.85 -44.17
N ALA A 183 -23.01 -22.20 -42.93
CA ALA A 183 -23.52 -23.44 -42.33
C ALA A 183 -25.06 -23.44 -42.21
N THR A 184 -25.64 -22.32 -41.78
CA THR A 184 -27.10 -22.19 -41.67
C THR A 184 -27.78 -22.26 -43.04
N VAL A 185 -27.24 -21.58 -44.05
CA VAL A 185 -27.74 -21.69 -45.44
C VAL A 185 -27.60 -23.12 -45.94
N GLY A 186 -26.47 -23.80 -45.70
CA GLY A 186 -26.26 -25.19 -46.09
C GLY A 186 -27.27 -26.16 -45.46
N VAL A 187 -27.60 -25.92 -44.16
CA VAL A 187 -28.54 -26.75 -43.41
C VAL A 187 -29.98 -26.47 -43.85
N PHE A 188 -30.40 -25.21 -43.93
CA PHE A 188 -31.79 -24.82 -44.22
C PHE A 188 -32.11 -24.71 -45.72
N GLY A 189 -31.10 -24.62 -46.58
CA GLY A 189 -31.24 -24.58 -48.03
C GLY A 189 -31.54 -25.94 -48.68
N GLN A 190 -31.51 -27.04 -47.93
CA GLN A 190 -31.76 -28.39 -48.41
C GLN A 190 -32.95 -29.03 -47.66
N SER A 191 -33.68 -29.92 -48.33
CA SER A 191 -34.84 -30.65 -47.80
C SER A 191 -34.71 -32.16 -47.99
N ARG A 192 -33.47 -32.69 -48.08
CA ARG A 192 -33.22 -34.13 -48.27
C ARG A 192 -32.89 -34.85 -46.96
N PHE A 193 -32.16 -34.16 -46.03
CA PHE A 193 -31.66 -34.76 -44.80
C PHE A 193 -32.10 -33.96 -43.59
N PRO A 194 -32.37 -34.60 -42.43
CA PRO A 194 -32.78 -33.94 -41.19
C PRO A 194 -31.58 -33.38 -40.42
N LEU A 195 -30.78 -32.50 -41.06
CA LEU A 195 -29.49 -31.99 -40.54
C LEU A 195 -29.64 -30.77 -39.60
N LEU A 196 -30.80 -30.57 -38.97
CA LEU A 196 -31.12 -29.39 -38.16
C LEU A 196 -30.00 -29.02 -37.18
N TYR A 197 -29.49 -29.99 -36.45
CA TYR A 197 -28.51 -29.76 -35.40
C TYR A 197 -27.09 -29.47 -35.91
N TRP A 198 -26.80 -29.67 -37.21
CA TRP A 198 -25.52 -29.31 -37.80
C TRP A 198 -25.29 -27.81 -37.91
N ALA A 199 -26.31 -26.99 -37.65
CA ALA A 199 -26.14 -25.54 -37.49
C ALA A 199 -25.64 -25.14 -36.12
N LEU A 200 -25.61 -26.04 -35.11
CA LEU A 200 -25.12 -25.73 -33.75
C LEU A 200 -23.58 -25.60 -33.64
N PRO A 201 -22.74 -26.46 -34.22
CA PRO A 201 -21.30 -26.38 -34.08
C PRO A 201 -20.71 -25.01 -34.43
N PRO A 202 -21.10 -24.33 -35.54
CA PRO A 202 -20.64 -22.98 -35.83
C PRO A 202 -21.05 -21.94 -34.78
N ILE A 203 -22.26 -22.09 -34.20
CA ILE A 203 -22.77 -21.22 -33.14
C ILE A 203 -21.95 -21.44 -31.84
N VAL A 204 -21.62 -22.70 -31.54
CA VAL A 204 -20.73 -23.05 -30.40
C VAL A 204 -19.34 -22.45 -30.59
N LEU A 205 -18.76 -22.60 -31.80
CA LEU A 205 -17.47 -22.01 -32.13
C LEU A 205 -17.48 -20.48 -31.97
N LEU A 206 -18.56 -19.83 -32.44
CA LEU A 206 -18.77 -18.40 -32.28
C LEU A 206 -18.83 -18.03 -30.78
N ALA A 207 -19.55 -18.79 -29.95
CA ALA A 207 -19.71 -18.54 -28.50
C ALA A 207 -18.39 -18.68 -27.73
N PHE A 208 -17.48 -19.54 -28.19
CA PHE A 208 -16.15 -19.66 -27.59
C PHE A 208 -15.19 -18.53 -27.98
N GLN A 209 -15.37 -17.90 -29.13
CA GLN A 209 -14.35 -17.02 -29.71
C GLN A 209 -14.77 -15.55 -29.86
N ALA A 210 -16.07 -15.26 -29.83
CA ALA A 210 -16.64 -13.93 -29.89
C ALA A 210 -17.16 -13.49 -28.52
N ASP A 211 -17.37 -12.19 -28.37
CA ASP A 211 -18.09 -11.60 -27.26
C ASP A 211 -19.62 -11.82 -27.39
N LEU A 212 -20.36 -11.42 -26.35
CA LEU A 212 -21.83 -11.57 -26.37
C LEU A 212 -22.48 -10.86 -27.57
N ALA A 213 -21.94 -9.70 -27.96
CA ALA A 213 -22.45 -8.94 -29.09
C ALA A 213 -22.33 -9.74 -30.39
N GLY A 214 -21.16 -10.35 -30.64
CA GLY A 214 -20.95 -11.21 -31.80
C GLY A 214 -21.88 -12.44 -31.82
N VAL A 215 -22.07 -13.08 -30.66
CA VAL A 215 -22.96 -14.24 -30.52
C VAL A 215 -24.42 -13.85 -30.78
N MET A 216 -24.88 -12.71 -30.26
CA MET A 216 -26.23 -12.23 -30.50
C MET A 216 -26.49 -11.93 -31.99
N VAL A 217 -25.53 -11.29 -32.65
CA VAL A 217 -25.59 -11.04 -34.10
C VAL A 217 -25.64 -12.38 -34.88
N GLY A 218 -24.78 -13.34 -34.49
CA GLY A 218 -24.77 -14.68 -35.11
C GLY A 218 -26.09 -15.43 -34.94
N LEU A 219 -26.70 -15.39 -33.76
CA LEU A 219 -28.02 -16.00 -33.50
C LEU A 219 -29.14 -15.31 -34.29
N LEU A 220 -29.12 -13.97 -34.41
CA LEU A 220 -30.07 -13.22 -35.22
C LEU A 220 -29.97 -13.58 -36.72
N LEU A 221 -28.73 -13.69 -37.23
CA LEU A 221 -28.50 -14.12 -38.62
C LEU A 221 -28.97 -15.55 -38.85
N CYS A 222 -28.65 -16.47 -37.95
CA CYS A 222 -29.13 -17.85 -37.99
C CYS A 222 -30.66 -17.89 -38.00
N LEU A 223 -31.29 -17.14 -37.09
CA LEU A 223 -32.77 -17.04 -37.02
C LEU A 223 -33.37 -16.51 -38.31
N ALA A 224 -32.88 -15.40 -38.85
CA ALA A 224 -33.37 -14.77 -40.06
C ALA A 224 -33.28 -15.73 -41.27
N ILE A 225 -32.14 -16.43 -41.41
CA ILE A 225 -31.96 -17.44 -42.47
C ILE A 225 -32.90 -18.61 -42.24
N ALA A 226 -32.97 -19.20 -41.06
CA ALA A 226 -33.79 -20.36 -40.73
C ALA A 226 -35.29 -20.10 -40.97
N VAL A 227 -35.80 -18.95 -40.49
CA VAL A 227 -37.18 -18.52 -40.71
C VAL A 227 -37.46 -18.35 -42.22
N SER A 228 -36.57 -17.64 -42.94
CA SER A 228 -36.76 -17.36 -44.37
C SER A 228 -36.87 -18.63 -45.22
N PHE A 229 -36.01 -19.61 -44.97
CA PHE A 229 -36.03 -20.89 -45.69
C PHE A 229 -37.23 -21.75 -45.27
N THR A 230 -37.57 -21.81 -43.97
CA THR A 230 -38.73 -22.58 -43.48
C THR A 230 -40.02 -22.06 -44.05
N LEU A 231 -40.25 -20.73 -44.13
CA LEU A 231 -41.43 -20.12 -44.71
C LEU A 231 -41.51 -20.32 -46.23
N ARG A 232 -40.36 -20.46 -46.93
CA ARG A 232 -40.31 -20.75 -48.37
C ARG A 232 -40.54 -22.23 -48.71
N GLY A 233 -40.76 -23.07 -47.71
CA GLY A 233 -41.01 -24.49 -47.94
C GLY A 233 -39.75 -25.35 -48.06
N THR A 234 -38.61 -24.86 -47.60
CA THR A 234 -37.34 -25.58 -47.64
C THR A 234 -36.75 -25.75 -46.23
N GLY A 235 -35.81 -26.65 -46.10
CA GLY A 235 -35.06 -26.88 -44.88
C GLY A 235 -35.38 -28.20 -44.18
N PRO A 236 -34.58 -28.51 -43.12
CA PRO A 236 -34.66 -29.80 -42.44
C PRO A 236 -36.02 -30.04 -41.77
N LEU A 237 -36.73 -28.96 -41.39
CA LEU A 237 -38.04 -29.04 -40.76
C LEU A 237 -39.16 -29.54 -41.72
N TRP A 238 -38.89 -29.55 -43.00
CA TRP A 238 -39.78 -30.16 -44.03
C TRP A 238 -39.51 -31.64 -44.22
N VAL A 239 -38.36 -32.14 -43.72
CA VAL A 239 -38.02 -33.56 -43.71
C VAL A 239 -38.60 -34.27 -42.48
N PHE A 240 -38.78 -33.55 -41.37
CA PHE A 240 -39.43 -34.11 -40.18
C PHE A 240 -40.96 -34.30 -40.41
N PRO A 241 -41.60 -35.29 -39.75
CA PRO A 241 -42.99 -35.58 -39.91
C PRO A 241 -43.90 -34.56 -39.24
N TYR A 242 -43.69 -33.28 -39.51
CA TYR A 242 -44.62 -32.23 -39.09
C TYR A 242 -45.68 -32.03 -40.14
N GLU A 243 -46.94 -32.38 -39.82
CA GLU A 243 -48.06 -32.25 -40.74
C GLU A 243 -48.48 -30.80 -40.95
N THR A 244 -48.22 -29.92 -39.98
CA THR A 244 -48.72 -28.54 -40.01
C THR A 244 -47.51 -27.54 -39.98
N MET A 245 -47.76 -26.32 -40.50
CA MET A 245 -46.79 -25.23 -40.38
C MET A 245 -46.48 -24.88 -38.90
N GLN A 246 -47.47 -24.99 -38.01
CA GLN A 246 -47.29 -24.79 -36.57
C GLN A 246 -46.29 -25.78 -35.97
N GLY A 247 -46.35 -27.07 -36.34
CA GLY A 247 -45.38 -28.07 -35.92
C GLY A 247 -43.94 -27.75 -36.35
N ARG A 248 -43.77 -27.23 -37.60
CA ARG A 248 -42.46 -26.80 -38.12
C ARG A 248 -41.94 -25.58 -37.39
N ILE A 249 -42.81 -24.61 -37.09
CA ILE A 249 -42.46 -23.43 -36.29
C ILE A 249 -42.03 -23.86 -34.87
N PHE A 250 -42.77 -24.77 -34.25
CA PHE A 250 -42.40 -25.31 -32.93
C PHE A 250 -41.03 -26.02 -32.96
N GLY A 251 -40.77 -26.83 -34.01
CA GLY A 251 -39.46 -27.44 -34.21
C GLY A 251 -38.32 -26.41 -34.36
N LEU A 252 -38.57 -25.30 -35.07
CA LEU A 252 -37.63 -24.18 -35.19
C LEU A 252 -37.40 -23.49 -33.84
N GLN A 253 -38.45 -23.24 -33.07
CA GLN A 253 -38.37 -22.65 -31.74
C GLN A 253 -37.55 -23.53 -30.80
N LEU A 254 -37.77 -24.86 -30.82
CA LEU A 254 -37.01 -25.81 -30.01
C LEU A 254 -35.52 -25.81 -30.38
N PHE A 255 -35.18 -25.74 -31.68
CA PHE A 255 -33.81 -25.58 -32.16
C PHE A 255 -33.18 -24.30 -31.63
N LEU A 256 -33.88 -23.18 -31.65
CA LEU A 256 -33.39 -21.90 -31.17
C LEU A 256 -33.20 -21.89 -29.64
N VAL A 257 -34.10 -22.54 -28.89
CA VAL A 257 -33.92 -22.76 -27.45
C VAL A 257 -32.65 -23.54 -27.17
N ALA A 258 -32.39 -24.62 -27.93
CA ALA A 258 -31.16 -25.40 -27.80
C ALA A 258 -29.91 -24.58 -28.15
N ALA A 259 -29.95 -23.81 -29.27
CA ALA A 259 -28.86 -22.95 -29.69
C ALA A 259 -28.53 -21.90 -28.62
N LEU A 260 -29.55 -21.24 -28.06
CA LEU A 260 -29.41 -20.25 -26.99
C LEU A 260 -28.93 -20.88 -25.69
N GLY A 261 -29.52 -22.03 -25.31
CA GLY A 261 -29.16 -22.78 -24.11
C GLY A 261 -27.69 -23.24 -24.07
N ILE A 262 -27.09 -23.44 -25.26
CA ILE A 262 -25.67 -23.74 -25.39
C ILE A 262 -24.83 -22.46 -25.45
N ALA A 263 -25.23 -21.49 -26.27
CA ALA A 263 -24.42 -20.30 -26.53
C ALA A 263 -24.28 -19.37 -25.31
N LEU A 264 -25.36 -19.15 -24.55
CA LEU A 264 -25.36 -18.23 -23.42
C LEU A 264 -24.44 -18.68 -22.27
N PRO A 265 -24.49 -19.93 -21.77
CA PRO A 265 -23.56 -20.37 -20.71
C PRO A 265 -22.09 -20.34 -21.13
N ILE A 266 -21.78 -20.71 -22.38
CA ILE A 266 -20.44 -20.66 -22.92
C ILE A 266 -19.94 -19.20 -22.90
N THR A 267 -20.73 -18.27 -23.44
CA THR A 267 -20.40 -16.86 -23.50
C THR A 267 -20.24 -16.27 -22.09
N ALA A 268 -21.11 -16.65 -21.15
CA ALA A 268 -21.07 -16.23 -19.77
C ALA A 268 -19.76 -16.69 -19.09
N THR A 269 -19.39 -17.95 -19.28
CA THR A 269 -18.16 -18.52 -18.73
C THR A 269 -16.91 -17.85 -19.31
N GLN A 270 -16.91 -17.61 -20.63
CA GLN A 270 -15.80 -16.90 -21.29
C GLN A 270 -15.66 -15.45 -20.79
N ALA A 271 -16.77 -14.74 -20.66
CA ALA A 271 -16.77 -13.38 -20.12
C ALA A 271 -16.24 -13.33 -18.68
N GLN A 272 -16.64 -14.30 -17.83
CA GLN A 272 -16.16 -14.42 -16.47
C GLN A 272 -14.66 -14.72 -16.43
N ARG A 273 -14.19 -15.69 -17.22
CA ARG A 273 -12.76 -16.04 -17.33
C ARG A 273 -11.93 -14.84 -17.77
N ASN A 274 -12.35 -14.15 -18.82
CA ASN A 274 -11.63 -12.97 -19.33
C ASN A 274 -11.56 -11.87 -18.28
N ARG A 275 -12.64 -11.66 -17.52
CA ARG A 275 -12.67 -10.67 -16.43
C ARG A 275 -11.70 -11.03 -15.31
N LEU A 276 -11.66 -12.29 -14.86
CA LEU A 276 -10.74 -12.75 -13.84
C LEU A 276 -9.28 -12.58 -14.32
N PHE A 277 -9.01 -12.93 -15.57
CA PHE A 277 -7.69 -12.77 -16.17
C PHE A 277 -7.24 -11.29 -16.18
N MET A 278 -8.15 -10.37 -16.56
CA MET A 278 -7.85 -8.92 -16.54
C MET A 278 -7.63 -8.42 -15.12
N MET A 279 -8.43 -8.87 -14.14
CA MET A 279 -8.24 -8.49 -12.73
C MET A 279 -6.89 -8.97 -12.18
N LEU A 280 -6.49 -10.20 -12.49
CA LEU A 280 -5.18 -10.75 -12.10
C LEU A 280 -4.05 -9.94 -12.72
N ARG A 281 -4.14 -9.66 -14.02
CA ARG A 281 -3.13 -8.88 -14.75
C ARG A 281 -3.03 -7.44 -14.23
N ASP A 282 -4.16 -6.79 -13.96
CA ASP A 282 -4.18 -5.45 -13.38
C ASP A 282 -3.64 -5.44 -11.96
N GLY A 283 -3.95 -6.47 -11.17
CA GLY A 283 -3.37 -6.68 -9.85
C GLY A 283 -1.85 -6.80 -9.91
N GLU A 284 -1.34 -7.72 -10.73
CA GLU A 284 0.10 -7.92 -10.94
C GLU A 284 0.79 -6.62 -11.41
N ARG A 285 0.19 -5.92 -12.37
CA ARG A 285 0.72 -4.64 -12.85
C ARG A 285 0.79 -3.57 -11.76
N ARG A 286 -0.25 -3.47 -10.93
CA ARG A 286 -0.25 -2.52 -9.80
C ARG A 286 0.84 -2.87 -8.79
N TYR A 287 0.97 -4.14 -8.41
CA TYR A 287 2.05 -4.57 -7.50
C TYR A 287 3.43 -4.28 -8.09
N ARG A 288 3.63 -4.57 -9.37
CA ARG A 288 4.90 -4.30 -10.05
C ARG A 288 5.22 -2.81 -10.04
N VAL A 289 4.27 -1.94 -10.44
CA VAL A 289 4.45 -0.48 -10.44
C VAL A 289 4.75 0.05 -9.03
N LEU A 290 4.10 -0.45 -7.99
CA LEU A 290 4.37 -0.05 -6.61
C LEU A 290 5.78 -0.46 -6.16
N ALA A 291 6.20 -1.67 -6.48
CA ALA A 291 7.54 -2.17 -6.13
C ALA A 291 8.65 -1.46 -6.93
N GLU A 292 8.42 -1.17 -8.22
CA GLU A 292 9.38 -0.48 -9.09
C GLU A 292 9.58 1.00 -8.73
N ASN A 293 8.52 1.69 -8.26
CA ASN A 293 8.57 3.09 -7.86
C ASN A 293 8.78 3.30 -6.35
N ALA A 294 8.99 2.24 -5.59
CA ALA A 294 9.35 2.36 -4.18
C ALA A 294 10.70 3.07 -4.02
N THR A 295 10.80 3.97 -3.05
CA THR A 295 12.04 4.67 -2.68
C THR A 295 13.06 3.69 -2.11
N ASP A 296 12.58 2.68 -1.40
CA ASP A 296 13.34 1.63 -0.75
C ASP A 296 13.43 0.39 -1.67
N ILE A 297 14.43 -0.46 -1.50
CA ILE A 297 14.51 -1.73 -2.19
C ILE A 297 13.49 -2.69 -1.57
N VAL A 298 12.58 -3.25 -2.39
CA VAL A 298 11.63 -4.28 -1.96
C VAL A 298 12.13 -5.64 -2.41
N MET A 299 12.17 -6.59 -1.49
CA MET A 299 12.64 -7.95 -1.74
C MET A 299 11.65 -8.97 -1.16
N SER A 300 11.57 -10.13 -1.79
CA SER A 300 10.96 -11.33 -1.21
C SER A 300 12.03 -12.40 -1.04
N LEU A 301 11.96 -13.14 0.06
CA LEU A 301 12.91 -14.20 0.38
C LEU A 301 12.15 -15.48 0.74
N GLY A 302 12.74 -16.63 0.44
CA GLY A 302 12.33 -17.88 1.06
C GLY A 302 12.63 -17.89 2.56
N LEU A 303 12.07 -18.83 3.28
CA LEU A 303 12.36 -19.04 4.72
C LEU A 303 13.84 -19.39 4.97
N ASP A 304 14.55 -19.84 3.96
CA ASP A 304 15.99 -20.10 3.97
C ASP A 304 16.86 -18.84 3.75
N GLY A 305 16.23 -17.67 3.56
CA GLY A 305 16.92 -16.39 3.33
C GLY A 305 17.36 -16.15 1.88
N ARG A 306 17.00 -17.02 0.93
CA ARG A 306 17.29 -16.82 -0.49
C ARG A 306 16.32 -15.84 -1.13
N LEU A 307 16.85 -14.94 -1.93
CA LEU A 307 16.07 -13.93 -2.66
C LEU A 307 15.24 -14.60 -3.77
N THR A 308 13.92 -14.45 -3.72
CA THR A 308 12.98 -14.91 -4.74
C THR A 308 12.53 -13.78 -5.67
N TYR A 309 12.54 -12.56 -5.15
CA TYR A 309 12.25 -11.33 -5.89
C TYR A 309 13.07 -10.17 -5.34
N VAL A 310 13.54 -9.30 -6.23
CA VAL A 310 14.22 -8.05 -5.90
C VAL A 310 13.69 -6.95 -6.82
N SER A 311 13.27 -5.82 -6.24
CA SER A 311 12.81 -4.68 -7.05
C SER A 311 13.96 -4.07 -7.86
N PRO A 312 13.68 -3.49 -9.06
CA PRO A 312 14.68 -2.84 -9.90
C PRO A 312 15.44 -1.68 -9.23
N ARG A 313 14.92 -1.18 -8.10
CA ARG A 313 15.58 -0.16 -7.28
C ARG A 313 16.97 -0.57 -6.83
N ILE A 314 17.25 -1.85 -6.67
CA ILE A 314 18.57 -2.39 -6.32
C ILE A 314 19.65 -1.94 -7.30
N THR A 315 19.33 -1.83 -8.60
CA THR A 315 20.29 -1.42 -9.63
C THR A 315 20.75 0.02 -9.44
N SER A 316 19.83 0.92 -9.10
CA SER A 316 20.18 2.32 -8.88
C SER A 316 20.88 2.58 -7.55
N LEU A 317 20.66 1.73 -6.51
CA LEU A 317 21.22 1.90 -5.17
C LEU A 317 22.52 1.11 -4.95
N LEU A 318 22.58 -0.14 -5.42
CA LEU A 318 23.72 -1.04 -5.18
C LEU A 318 24.43 -1.48 -6.48
N GLY A 319 23.89 -1.12 -7.66
CA GLY A 319 24.47 -1.43 -8.95
C GLY A 319 24.23 -2.87 -9.43
N HIS A 320 23.57 -3.72 -8.66
CA HIS A 320 23.31 -5.12 -9.00
C HIS A 320 22.06 -5.26 -9.85
N SER A 321 22.08 -6.17 -10.83
CA SER A 321 20.87 -6.58 -11.57
C SER A 321 20.01 -7.51 -10.71
N PRO A 322 18.68 -7.29 -10.65
CA PRO A 322 17.75 -8.17 -9.93
C PRO A 322 17.87 -9.64 -10.30
N GLU A 323 18.09 -9.93 -11.59
CA GLU A 323 18.19 -11.30 -12.11
C GLU A 323 19.41 -12.05 -11.55
N HIS A 324 20.52 -11.35 -11.34
CA HIS A 324 21.74 -11.95 -10.77
C HIS A 324 21.62 -12.21 -9.27
N LEU A 325 20.74 -11.48 -8.58
CA LEU A 325 20.55 -11.65 -7.14
C LEU A 325 19.49 -12.70 -6.80
N THR A 326 18.59 -13.00 -7.72
CA THR A 326 17.58 -14.04 -7.50
C THR A 326 18.24 -15.40 -7.28
N GLY A 327 17.93 -16.06 -6.17
CA GLY A 327 18.53 -17.33 -5.74
C GLY A 327 19.77 -17.19 -4.84
N THR A 328 20.37 -15.98 -4.71
CA THR A 328 21.45 -15.72 -3.74
C THR A 328 20.90 -15.40 -2.36
N HIS A 329 21.75 -15.43 -1.33
CA HIS A 329 21.33 -15.00 0.00
C HIS A 329 21.47 -13.49 0.17
N LEU A 330 20.52 -12.87 0.90
CA LEU A 330 20.59 -11.43 1.22
C LEU A 330 21.89 -11.09 1.98
N THR A 331 22.37 -12.00 2.81
CA THR A 331 23.63 -11.86 3.57
C THR A 331 24.88 -11.77 2.69
N ASP A 332 24.84 -12.24 1.45
CA ASP A 332 25.98 -12.18 0.54
C ASP A 332 26.31 -10.75 0.11
N LEU A 333 25.32 -9.85 0.17
CA LEU A 333 25.49 -8.41 -0.10
C LEU A 333 26.11 -7.67 1.08
N ALA A 334 26.05 -8.21 2.30
CA ALA A 334 26.55 -7.60 3.50
C ALA A 334 28.07 -7.75 3.64
N LEU A 335 28.72 -6.77 4.29
CA LEU A 335 30.11 -6.90 4.72
C LEU A 335 30.26 -8.06 5.72
N ALA A 336 31.45 -8.66 5.74
CA ALA A 336 31.71 -9.85 6.56
C ALA A 336 31.31 -9.68 8.04
N ASP A 337 31.61 -8.52 8.62
CA ASP A 337 31.31 -8.23 10.04
C ASP A 337 29.80 -8.14 10.33
N ASP A 338 28.95 -7.82 9.33
CA ASP A 338 27.53 -7.56 9.50
C ASP A 338 26.67 -8.79 9.08
N ARG A 339 27.29 -9.82 8.47
CA ARG A 339 26.59 -11.01 7.96
C ARG A 339 25.85 -11.80 9.02
N ASP A 340 26.51 -12.02 10.14
CA ASP A 340 25.95 -12.84 11.24
C ASP A 340 24.72 -12.17 11.87
N ALA A 341 24.77 -10.85 12.05
CA ALA A 341 23.64 -10.09 12.58
C ALA A 341 22.45 -10.12 11.63
N LEU A 342 22.68 -9.90 10.32
CA LEU A 342 21.63 -9.96 9.30
C LEU A 342 21.06 -11.38 9.16
N ALA A 343 21.91 -12.43 9.22
CA ALA A 343 21.47 -13.82 9.20
C ALA A 343 20.59 -14.16 10.41
N ALA A 344 20.99 -13.69 11.61
CA ALA A 344 20.21 -13.86 12.82
C ALA A 344 18.83 -13.18 12.73
N ALA A 345 18.75 -11.97 12.17
CA ALA A 345 17.49 -11.25 11.96
C ALA A 345 16.57 -12.01 10.98
N ILE A 346 17.11 -12.55 9.88
CA ILE A 346 16.37 -13.38 8.92
C ILE A 346 15.83 -14.65 9.60
N ALA A 347 16.70 -15.37 10.33
CA ALA A 347 16.32 -16.61 11.02
C ALA A 347 15.22 -16.38 12.07
N LYS A 348 15.28 -15.26 12.78
CA LYS A 348 14.31 -14.85 13.80
C LYS A 348 12.91 -14.68 13.20
N VAL A 349 12.80 -14.00 12.06
CA VAL A 349 11.52 -13.82 11.36
C VAL A 349 11.06 -15.13 10.68
N ALA A 350 11.98 -15.92 10.15
CA ALA A 350 11.66 -17.23 9.57
C ALA A 350 11.13 -18.23 10.61
N SER A 351 11.54 -18.11 11.88
CA SER A 351 11.05 -18.93 12.98
C SER A 351 9.66 -18.52 13.53
N GLY A 352 9.08 -17.43 13.02
CA GLY A 352 7.72 -17.01 13.34
C GLY A 352 7.60 -15.66 14.08
N GLU A 353 8.69 -14.92 14.30
CA GLU A 353 8.55 -13.54 14.73
C GLU A 353 7.91 -12.69 13.62
N VAL A 354 7.06 -11.75 14.02
CA VAL A 354 6.26 -10.96 13.08
C VAL A 354 7.15 -10.06 12.21
N GLU A 355 8.17 -9.43 12.83
CA GLU A 355 9.09 -8.51 12.15
C GLU A 355 10.43 -8.43 12.89
N ALA A 356 11.47 -8.08 12.14
CA ALA A 356 12.78 -7.69 12.67
C ALA A 356 13.35 -6.54 11.84
N SER A 357 14.19 -5.71 12.46
CA SER A 357 14.93 -4.64 11.79
C SER A 357 16.41 -4.82 12.08
N GLU A 358 17.25 -4.70 11.04
CA GLU A 358 18.70 -4.80 11.16
C GLU A 358 19.39 -3.74 10.30
N THR A 359 20.41 -3.10 10.87
CA THR A 359 21.24 -2.12 10.16
C THR A 359 22.55 -2.76 9.76
N SER A 360 22.81 -2.87 8.47
CA SER A 360 24.00 -3.53 7.93
C SER A 360 24.65 -2.68 6.85
N ARG A 361 25.95 -2.84 6.69
CA ARG A 361 26.69 -2.24 5.57
C ARG A 361 26.63 -3.17 4.38
N LEU A 362 26.03 -2.70 3.30
CA LEU A 362 25.98 -3.43 2.03
C LEU A 362 27.02 -2.90 1.05
N ARG A 363 27.52 -3.80 0.21
CA ARG A 363 28.55 -3.48 -0.79
C ARG A 363 27.90 -3.15 -2.13
N HIS A 364 28.18 -1.95 -2.64
CA HIS A 364 27.85 -1.58 -4.02
C HIS A 364 28.82 -2.25 -5.00
N MET A 365 28.38 -2.53 -6.24
CA MET A 365 29.23 -3.14 -7.28
C MET A 365 30.51 -2.37 -7.58
N ASN A 366 30.56 -1.06 -7.40
CA ASN A 366 31.76 -0.23 -7.57
C ASN A 366 32.73 -0.31 -6.39
N GLY A 367 32.43 -1.12 -5.36
CA GLY A 367 33.23 -1.27 -4.15
C GLY A 367 32.92 -0.30 -3.02
N SER A 368 32.05 0.71 -3.22
CA SER A 368 31.62 1.59 -2.14
C SER A 368 30.71 0.86 -1.16
N VAL A 369 30.65 1.37 0.06
CA VAL A 369 29.86 0.80 1.16
C VAL A 369 28.73 1.76 1.52
N LEU A 370 27.50 1.24 1.59
CA LEU A 370 26.32 1.97 1.96
C LEU A 370 25.75 1.42 3.27
N TRP A 371 25.27 2.30 4.14
CA TRP A 371 24.51 1.92 5.32
C TRP A 371 23.06 1.69 4.96
N MET A 372 22.60 0.47 5.17
CA MET A 372 21.24 0.06 4.81
C MET A 372 20.51 -0.46 6.04
N GLU A 373 19.26 -0.09 6.17
CA GLU A 373 18.35 -0.59 7.20
C GLU A 373 17.36 -1.55 6.54
N ALA A 374 17.40 -2.84 6.93
CA ALA A 374 16.53 -3.89 6.45
C ALA A 374 15.39 -4.12 7.45
N HIS A 375 14.15 -3.91 7.01
CA HIS A 375 12.94 -4.29 7.73
C HIS A 375 12.41 -5.59 7.15
N LEU A 376 12.44 -6.65 7.93
CA LEU A 376 12.02 -7.99 7.58
C LEU A 376 10.66 -8.29 8.18
N ARG A 377 9.75 -8.93 7.40
CA ARG A 377 8.44 -9.40 7.86
C ARG A 377 8.14 -10.79 7.36
N CYS A 378 7.51 -11.59 8.21
CA CYS A 378 7.01 -12.90 7.85
C CYS A 378 5.68 -12.77 7.08
N VAL A 379 5.58 -13.46 5.95
CA VAL A 379 4.33 -13.67 5.21
C VAL A 379 3.75 -15.00 5.64
N ILE A 380 2.53 -14.96 6.14
CA ILE A 380 1.82 -16.15 6.63
C ILE A 380 0.85 -16.61 5.55
N GLU A 381 0.87 -17.92 5.25
CA GLU A 381 -0.09 -18.51 4.32
C GLU A 381 -1.51 -18.45 4.92
N PRO A 382 -2.51 -17.87 4.20
CA PRO A 382 -3.85 -17.60 4.76
C PRO A 382 -4.62 -18.87 5.20
N PHE A 383 -4.35 -20.03 4.60
CA PHE A 383 -5.09 -21.26 4.86
C PHE A 383 -4.45 -22.13 5.96
N SER A 384 -3.12 -22.20 6.00
CA SER A 384 -2.40 -23.04 6.97
C SER A 384 -1.98 -22.28 8.24
N GLY A 385 -1.93 -20.95 8.20
CA GLY A 385 -1.41 -20.12 9.29
C GLY A 385 0.09 -20.28 9.53
N LYS A 386 0.82 -20.93 8.62
CA LYS A 386 2.28 -21.15 8.73
C LYS A 386 3.06 -20.09 7.97
N PRO A 387 4.31 -19.81 8.37
CA PRO A 387 5.23 -19.03 7.57
C PRO A 387 5.38 -19.61 6.17
N ASP A 388 5.23 -18.76 5.14
CA ASP A 388 5.38 -19.12 3.73
C ASP A 388 6.67 -18.53 3.14
N SER A 389 6.86 -17.24 3.36
CA SER A 389 7.99 -16.48 2.83
C SER A 389 8.28 -15.27 3.71
N LEU A 390 9.36 -14.54 3.38
CA LEU A 390 9.70 -13.29 4.04
C LEU A 390 9.65 -12.15 3.03
N THR A 391 9.28 -10.96 3.49
CA THR A 391 9.46 -9.73 2.75
C THR A 391 10.48 -8.85 3.46
N ALA A 392 11.35 -8.22 2.69
CA ALA A 392 12.32 -7.25 3.19
C ALA A 392 12.14 -5.91 2.47
N THR A 393 12.13 -4.83 3.25
CA THR A 393 12.27 -3.47 2.71
C THR A 393 13.61 -2.95 3.17
N VAL A 394 14.48 -2.57 2.23
CA VAL A 394 15.86 -2.13 2.52
C VAL A 394 16.02 -0.68 2.12
N ARG A 395 16.30 0.15 3.11
CA ARG A 395 16.40 1.62 3.01
C ARG A 395 17.84 2.06 3.10
N ASP A 396 18.24 2.98 2.24
CA ASP A 396 19.52 3.69 2.36
C ASP A 396 19.45 4.74 3.47
N ILE A 397 20.28 4.54 4.50
CA ILE A 397 20.43 5.46 5.63
C ILE A 397 21.84 6.08 5.70
N THR A 398 22.60 5.99 4.61
CA THR A 398 24.00 6.43 4.56
C THR A 398 24.15 7.92 4.90
N GLU A 399 23.36 8.77 4.28
CA GLU A 399 23.39 10.22 4.53
C GLU A 399 23.01 10.53 6.00
N ARG A 400 21.96 9.90 6.50
CA ARG A 400 21.51 10.06 7.90
C ARG A 400 22.62 9.66 8.88
N THR A 401 23.23 8.50 8.67
CA THR A 401 24.28 7.97 9.55
C THR A 401 25.52 8.86 9.54
N LEU A 402 25.91 9.39 8.37
CA LEU A 402 27.02 10.32 8.25
C LEU A 402 26.73 11.67 8.93
N LEU A 403 25.52 12.19 8.79
CA LEU A 403 25.11 13.44 9.45
C LEU A 403 25.09 13.27 10.98
N GLU A 404 24.58 12.16 11.49
CA GLU A 404 24.56 11.85 12.92
C GLU A 404 25.98 11.75 13.49
N LYS A 405 26.92 11.11 12.77
CA LYS A 405 28.33 11.05 13.16
C LYS A 405 28.99 12.45 13.20
N ARG A 406 28.81 13.23 12.13
CA ARG A 406 29.35 14.60 12.09
C ARG A 406 28.80 15.47 13.21
N ALA A 407 27.49 15.39 13.46
CA ALA A 407 26.86 16.13 14.56
C ALA A 407 27.38 15.68 15.95
N ALA A 408 27.68 14.40 16.11
CA ALA A 408 28.30 13.89 17.35
C ALA A 408 29.75 14.40 17.54
N GLU A 409 30.54 14.39 16.46
CA GLU A 409 31.89 14.92 16.45
C GLU A 409 31.92 16.42 16.76
N GLU A 410 31.10 17.21 16.09
CA GLU A 410 30.96 18.65 16.32
C GLU A 410 30.52 18.96 17.75
N ARG A 411 29.56 18.21 18.30
CA ARG A 411 29.14 18.36 19.70
C ARG A 411 30.26 18.01 20.68
N ALA A 412 31.09 17.03 20.38
CA ALA A 412 32.23 16.67 21.20
C ALA A 412 33.29 17.79 21.20
N GLU A 413 33.58 18.37 20.02
CA GLU A 413 34.50 19.49 19.87
C GLU A 413 33.99 20.74 20.60
N LEU A 414 32.72 21.12 20.39
CA LEU A 414 32.10 22.25 21.10
C LEU A 414 32.11 22.08 22.62
N ARG A 415 31.90 20.85 23.12
CA ARG A 415 32.03 20.55 24.55
C ARG A 415 33.46 20.75 25.02
N GLY A 416 34.45 20.31 24.23
CA GLY A 416 35.89 20.52 24.56
C GLY A 416 36.22 22.01 24.71
N LEU A 417 35.77 22.83 23.77
CA LEU A 417 35.96 24.29 23.80
C LEU A 417 35.21 24.96 24.97
N ALA A 418 34.00 24.51 25.28
CA ALA A 418 33.18 25.07 26.36
C ALA A 418 33.75 24.84 27.78
N PHE A 419 34.68 23.90 27.94
CA PHE A 419 35.27 23.52 29.23
C PHE A 419 36.71 23.97 29.45
N ARG A 420 37.33 24.65 28.50
CA ARG A 420 38.67 25.20 28.63
C ARG A 420 38.63 26.71 28.84
N ASP A 421 39.66 27.22 29.56
CA ASP A 421 39.93 28.64 29.69
C ASP A 421 40.71 29.14 28.46
N GLY A 422 40.21 30.20 27.83
CA GLY A 422 40.76 30.72 26.57
C GLY A 422 42.16 31.34 26.71
N LEU A 423 42.59 31.76 27.91
CA LEU A 423 43.92 32.35 28.14
C LEU A 423 44.97 31.28 28.43
N THR A 424 44.66 30.37 29.33
CA THR A 424 45.63 29.42 29.89
C THR A 424 45.58 28.03 29.29
N GLY A 425 44.50 27.69 28.57
CA GLY A 425 44.27 26.35 28.03
C GLY A 425 43.91 25.28 29.07
N LEU A 426 43.95 25.62 30.37
CA LEU A 426 43.47 24.75 31.45
C LEU A 426 41.97 24.56 31.37
N PHE A 427 41.42 23.67 32.19
CA PHE A 427 39.99 23.63 32.37
C PHE A 427 39.46 24.93 32.97
N ASN A 428 38.26 25.33 32.65
CA ASN A 428 37.59 26.48 33.25
C ASN A 428 36.81 26.07 34.51
N ARG A 429 36.32 27.06 35.26
CA ARG A 429 35.53 26.87 36.47
C ARG A 429 34.36 25.95 36.28
N ARG A 430 33.64 26.06 35.13
CA ARG A 430 32.46 25.21 34.84
C ARG A 430 32.84 23.72 34.77
N HIS A 431 33.96 23.41 34.18
CA HIS A 431 34.49 22.03 34.15
C HIS A 431 34.88 21.56 35.56
N PHE A 432 35.58 22.41 36.30
CA PHE A 432 35.98 22.10 37.67
C PHE A 432 34.78 21.78 38.55
N ASP A 433 33.74 22.63 38.56
CA ASP A 433 32.53 22.42 39.37
C ASP A 433 31.83 21.11 39.01
N ARG A 434 31.77 20.79 37.72
CA ARG A 434 31.16 19.52 37.22
C ARG A 434 31.97 18.29 37.65
N GLU A 435 33.30 18.33 37.50
CA GLU A 435 34.17 17.21 37.88
C GLU A 435 34.20 17.00 39.40
N LEU A 436 34.16 18.06 40.16
CA LEU A 436 34.05 17.98 41.60
C LEU A 436 32.79 17.26 42.05
N ALA A 437 31.64 17.65 41.49
CA ALA A 437 30.36 17.02 41.77
C ALA A 437 30.31 15.55 41.28
N HIS A 438 30.89 15.27 40.12
CA HIS A 438 30.96 13.91 39.54
C HIS A 438 31.80 12.96 40.41
N HIS A 439 33.02 13.38 40.79
CA HIS A 439 33.90 12.56 41.63
C HIS A 439 33.32 12.35 43.02
N TRP A 440 32.69 13.38 43.59
CA TRP A 440 31.98 13.25 44.86
C TRP A 440 30.86 12.19 44.82
N GLN A 441 30.06 12.18 43.76
CA GLN A 441 28.97 11.20 43.60
C GLN A 441 29.51 9.78 43.36
N GLN A 442 30.58 9.62 42.57
CA GLN A 442 31.18 8.31 42.31
C GLN A 442 31.75 7.70 43.58
N GLU A 443 32.52 8.44 44.33
CA GLU A 443 33.15 7.93 45.55
C GLU A 443 32.18 7.76 46.72
N SER A 444 31.08 8.53 46.75
CA SER A 444 30.04 8.35 47.74
C SER A 444 29.21 7.06 47.51
N ARG A 445 29.21 6.49 46.28
CA ARG A 445 28.48 5.26 45.89
C ARG A 445 29.36 4.01 45.91
N ALA A 446 30.67 4.15 45.89
CA ALA A 446 31.60 3.02 45.87
C ALA A 446 31.73 2.38 47.25
N ASP A 447 31.91 1.04 47.28
CA ASP A 447 32.21 0.30 48.51
C ASP A 447 33.55 0.72 49.15
N LYS A 448 34.42 1.38 48.36
CA LYS A 448 35.68 2.00 48.81
C LYS A 448 35.50 3.50 48.93
N ARG A 449 35.29 3.96 50.13
CA ARG A 449 35.24 5.37 50.48
C ARG A 449 36.67 5.95 50.46
N GLY A 450 36.88 7.03 49.69
CA GLY A 450 38.16 7.66 49.49
C GLY A 450 38.23 9.10 50.02
N TYR A 451 39.39 9.68 49.92
CA TYR A 451 39.60 11.11 50.21
C TYR A 451 39.54 11.93 48.92
N LEU A 452 38.84 13.04 48.96
CA LEU A 452 38.84 14.04 47.89
C LEU A 452 39.45 15.34 48.43
N ALA A 453 40.52 15.80 47.78
CA ALA A 453 41.16 17.03 48.15
C ALA A 453 40.96 18.11 47.07
N VAL A 454 40.76 19.33 47.48
CA VAL A 454 40.75 20.54 46.64
C VAL A 454 41.86 21.46 47.08
N ILE A 455 42.64 21.94 46.11
CA ILE A 455 43.61 22.99 46.31
C ILE A 455 43.15 24.24 45.57
N MET A 456 42.98 25.35 46.27
CA MET A 456 42.76 26.67 45.67
C MET A 456 44.11 27.43 45.69
N THR A 457 44.42 28.09 44.58
CA THR A 457 45.63 28.88 44.46
C THR A 457 45.33 30.26 43.93
N ASP A 458 46.11 31.26 44.44
CA ASP A 458 45.98 32.66 44.01
C ASP A 458 47.37 33.19 43.73
N VAL A 459 47.55 33.95 42.66
CA VAL A 459 48.84 34.58 42.34
C VAL A 459 49.02 35.84 43.21
N ASP A 460 50.04 35.83 44.09
CA ASP A 460 50.30 36.90 45.07
C ASP A 460 50.53 38.26 44.41
N ALA A 461 49.81 39.27 44.89
CA ALA A 461 49.87 40.64 44.42
C ALA A 461 49.75 40.85 42.90
N TYR A 462 48.96 39.95 42.21
CA TYR A 462 48.80 39.96 40.75
C TYR A 462 48.31 41.30 40.21
N LYS A 463 47.41 42.00 40.93
CA LYS A 463 46.97 43.33 40.55
C LYS A 463 48.18 44.30 40.47
N SER A 464 49.06 44.29 41.44
CA SER A 464 50.26 45.13 41.44
C SER A 464 51.26 44.76 40.31
N TYR A 465 51.27 43.48 39.93
CA TYR A 465 51.97 42.99 38.73
C TYR A 465 51.40 43.63 37.46
N ASN A 466 50.09 43.59 37.27
CA ASN A 466 49.45 44.21 36.14
C ASN A 466 49.59 45.72 36.09
N ASP A 467 49.51 46.40 37.25
CA ASP A 467 49.68 47.84 37.34
C ASP A 467 51.10 48.29 36.94
N PHE A 468 52.09 47.42 37.21
CA PHE A 468 53.50 47.74 36.91
C PHE A 468 53.93 47.31 35.49
N TYR A 469 53.51 46.08 35.03
CA TYR A 469 54.00 45.49 33.77
C TYR A 469 52.97 45.54 32.61
N GLY A 470 51.75 45.94 32.90
CA GLY A 470 50.63 45.94 31.95
C GLY A 470 49.94 44.57 31.81
N HIS A 471 48.66 44.57 31.39
CA HIS A 471 47.80 43.38 31.29
C HIS A 471 48.41 42.31 30.39
N GLN A 472 49.06 42.67 29.27
CA GLN A 472 49.64 41.68 28.34
C GLN A 472 50.76 40.84 29.05
N ARG A 473 51.58 41.48 29.86
CA ARG A 473 52.60 40.76 30.66
C ARG A 473 51.96 39.95 31.79
N GLY A 474 50.86 40.42 32.35
CA GLY A 474 50.08 39.67 33.32
C GLY A 474 49.47 38.39 32.69
N ASP A 475 48.90 38.49 31.50
CA ASP A 475 48.38 37.33 30.78
C ASP A 475 49.47 36.29 30.45
N GLU A 476 50.70 36.76 30.11
CA GLU A 476 51.84 35.88 29.87
C GLU A 476 52.32 35.21 31.21
N CYS A 477 52.32 35.95 32.32
CA CYS A 477 52.54 35.41 33.63
C CYS A 477 51.53 34.32 33.99
N LEU A 478 50.27 34.56 33.81
CA LEU A 478 49.22 33.55 34.06
C LEU A 478 49.41 32.30 33.20
N ARG A 479 49.78 32.40 31.93
CA ARG A 479 50.09 31.23 31.09
C ARG A 479 51.23 30.40 31.62
N ILE A 480 52.32 31.07 32.05
CA ILE A 480 53.48 30.39 32.59
C ILE A 480 53.13 29.71 33.92
N VAL A 481 52.44 30.41 34.83
CA VAL A 481 51.99 29.87 36.11
C VAL A 481 51.04 28.69 35.89
N ALA A 482 50.06 28.82 35.00
CA ALA A 482 49.15 27.76 34.66
C ALA A 482 49.83 26.48 34.14
N GLY A 483 50.81 26.66 33.22
CA GLY A 483 51.60 25.53 32.70
C GLY A 483 52.43 24.87 33.80
N THR A 484 52.97 25.65 34.75
CA THR A 484 53.73 25.14 35.88
C THR A 484 52.86 24.37 36.87
N ILE A 485 51.66 24.88 37.18
CA ILE A 485 50.69 24.19 38.02
C ILE A 485 50.32 22.88 37.38
N ALA A 486 49.98 22.90 36.10
CA ALA A 486 49.57 21.69 35.37
C ALA A 486 50.67 20.62 35.32
N SER A 487 51.88 21.01 35.05
CA SER A 487 53.06 20.08 35.06
C SER A 487 53.44 19.56 36.45
N SER A 488 53.04 20.26 37.49
CA SER A 488 53.31 19.89 38.90
C SER A 488 52.19 18.98 39.46
N ALA A 489 51.02 18.98 38.87
CA ALA A 489 49.95 17.99 39.13
C ALA A 489 50.31 16.66 38.44
N ALA A 490 50.89 15.74 39.21
CA ALA A 490 51.63 14.59 38.66
C ALA A 490 50.79 13.44 38.17
N ARG A 491 49.48 13.40 38.45
CA ARG A 491 48.59 12.28 38.09
C ARG A 491 47.64 12.67 36.96
N PHE A 492 47.45 11.75 36.06
CA PHE A 492 46.45 11.92 34.97
C PHE A 492 45.02 12.10 35.51
N THR A 493 44.76 11.64 36.74
CA THR A 493 43.47 11.74 37.43
C THR A 493 43.21 13.08 38.08
N ASP A 494 44.23 13.94 38.18
CA ASP A 494 44.14 15.26 38.81
C ASP A 494 43.53 16.26 37.82
N THR A 495 42.55 17.03 38.26
CA THR A 495 41.92 18.07 37.42
C THR A 495 42.51 19.42 37.81
N VAL A 496 43.03 20.13 36.83
CA VAL A 496 43.60 21.48 37.01
C VAL A 496 42.77 22.48 36.22
N ALA A 497 42.26 23.50 36.86
CA ALA A 497 41.40 24.51 36.24
C ALA A 497 41.82 25.94 36.63
N ARG A 498 41.56 26.88 35.72
CA ARG A 498 41.54 28.31 36.09
C ARG A 498 40.14 28.61 36.64
N TYR A 499 40.10 28.97 37.93
CA TYR A 499 38.87 29.19 38.65
C TYR A 499 38.27 30.58 38.39
N GLY A 500 39.14 31.59 38.26
CA GLY A 500 38.73 32.95 37.87
C GLY A 500 39.89 33.94 38.05
N GLY A 501 40.02 34.97 37.21
CA GLY A 501 41.07 35.96 37.31
C GLY A 501 42.48 35.36 37.40
N GLU A 502 43.10 35.52 38.54
CA GLU A 502 44.45 34.98 38.92
C GLU A 502 44.38 33.69 39.74
N GLU A 503 43.16 33.12 39.88
CA GLU A 503 42.90 31.95 40.71
C GLU A 503 42.92 30.65 39.93
N PHE A 504 43.55 29.62 40.50
CA PHE A 504 43.52 28.26 39.96
C PHE A 504 42.99 27.28 41.01
N ALA A 505 42.37 26.21 40.55
CA ALA A 505 41.83 25.17 41.41
C ALA A 505 42.27 23.80 40.92
N LEU A 506 42.56 22.90 41.86
CA LEU A 506 42.87 21.50 41.56
C LEU A 506 41.95 20.57 42.34
N ILE A 507 41.58 19.47 41.71
CA ILE A 507 40.89 18.34 42.35
C ILE A 507 41.89 17.17 42.36
N LEU A 508 42.17 16.63 43.54
CA LEU A 508 43.05 15.48 43.74
C LEU A 508 42.21 14.31 44.27
N ARG A 509 42.17 13.22 43.51
CA ARG A 509 41.43 12.01 43.89
C ARG A 509 42.30 11.10 44.76
N ASP A 510 41.65 10.32 45.63
CA ASP A 510 42.29 9.35 46.52
C ASP A 510 43.53 9.95 47.19
N THR A 511 43.41 11.20 47.67
CA THR A 511 44.51 11.94 48.24
C THR A 511 44.12 12.44 49.62
N ASP A 512 44.79 11.93 50.61
CA ASP A 512 44.66 12.34 52.00
C ASP A 512 45.29 13.72 52.24
N ARG A 513 45.26 14.18 53.47
CA ARG A 513 45.76 15.50 53.86
C ARG A 513 47.23 15.64 53.57
N ASP A 514 48.04 14.66 53.97
CA ASP A 514 49.49 14.76 53.86
C ASP A 514 49.90 14.71 52.37
N GLY A 515 49.24 13.87 51.55
CA GLY A 515 49.45 13.84 50.13
C GLY A 515 49.06 15.14 49.42
N ALA A 516 47.93 15.78 49.82
CA ALA A 516 47.53 17.07 49.27
C ALA A 516 48.50 18.21 49.62
N LEU A 517 49.03 18.21 50.82
CA LEU A 517 50.03 19.16 51.23
C LEU A 517 51.35 19.01 50.46
N VAL A 518 51.79 17.78 50.21
CA VAL A 518 52.97 17.51 49.36
C VAL A 518 52.79 18.06 47.96
N VAL A 519 51.60 17.89 47.38
CA VAL A 519 51.25 18.42 46.04
C VAL A 519 51.25 19.97 46.10
N ALA A 520 50.56 20.55 47.07
CA ALA A 520 50.52 22.01 47.24
C ALA A 520 51.89 22.63 47.36
N GLU A 521 52.74 22.08 48.22
CA GLU A 521 54.10 22.59 48.41
C GLU A 521 55.01 22.42 47.18
N ARG A 522 54.85 21.28 46.47
CA ARG A 522 55.51 21.07 45.18
C ARG A 522 55.10 22.12 44.14
N ILE A 523 53.82 22.46 44.04
CA ILE A 523 53.34 23.49 43.14
C ILE A 523 53.89 24.86 43.54
N ARG A 524 53.86 25.20 44.84
CA ARG A 524 54.39 26.44 45.36
C ARG A 524 55.88 26.63 45.01
N GLN A 525 56.70 25.61 45.30
CA GLN A 525 58.14 25.62 45.00
C GLN A 525 58.38 25.68 43.47
N ALA A 526 57.63 25.01 42.69
CA ALA A 526 57.76 25.03 41.23
C ALA A 526 57.49 26.44 40.66
N VAL A 527 56.44 27.13 41.13
CA VAL A 527 56.16 28.52 40.71
C VAL A 527 57.24 29.48 41.25
N GLU A 528 57.68 29.37 42.53
CA GLU A 528 58.73 30.17 43.09
C GLU A 528 60.06 29.97 42.34
N SER A 529 60.38 28.77 41.90
CA SER A 529 61.60 28.44 41.15
C SER A 529 61.64 29.06 39.73
N LEU A 530 60.52 29.50 39.16
CA LEU A 530 60.48 30.25 37.91
C LEU A 530 61.21 31.60 38.00
N ARG A 531 61.32 32.14 39.20
CA ARG A 531 61.96 33.44 39.48
C ARG A 531 61.46 34.55 38.56
N LEU A 532 60.22 34.55 38.23
CA LEU A 532 59.61 35.61 37.41
C LEU A 532 59.67 36.93 38.16
N PRO A 533 60.28 37.97 37.60
CA PRO A 533 60.46 39.25 38.31
C PRO A 533 59.13 39.90 38.65
N HIS A 534 58.93 40.34 39.90
CA HIS A 534 57.73 41.05 40.36
C HIS A 534 58.14 42.24 41.27
N ARG A 535 58.28 43.40 40.64
CA ARG A 535 58.70 44.62 41.36
C ARG A 535 57.71 45.16 42.39
N GLY A 536 56.47 44.80 42.28
CA GLY A 536 55.37 45.16 43.20
C GLY A 536 55.17 44.16 44.34
N SER A 537 55.97 43.10 44.42
CA SER A 537 55.95 42.11 45.51
C SER A 537 57.14 42.30 46.49
N ASN A 538 56.91 42.00 47.76
CA ASN A 538 57.98 42.04 48.79
C ASN A 538 59.09 41.01 48.57
N SER A 539 58.77 39.89 47.86
CA SER A 539 59.73 38.84 47.50
C SER A 539 60.55 39.16 46.25
N GLY A 540 60.16 40.19 45.48
CA GLY A 540 60.80 40.56 44.22
C GLY A 540 60.53 39.59 43.08
N ILE A 541 59.75 38.52 43.28
CA ILE A 541 59.39 37.48 42.32
C ILE A 541 57.93 37.14 42.47
N VAL A 542 57.34 36.48 41.41
CA VAL A 542 56.01 35.94 41.44
C VAL A 542 55.95 34.72 42.35
N THR A 543 55.03 34.75 43.30
CA THR A 543 54.71 33.65 44.20
C THR A 543 53.20 33.34 44.15
N ILE A 544 52.78 32.22 44.69
CA ILE A 544 51.40 31.83 44.84
C ILE A 544 51.09 31.46 46.29
N SER A 545 49.90 31.81 46.72
CA SER A 545 49.36 31.35 48.00
C SER A 545 48.38 30.16 47.69
N LEU A 546 48.43 29.14 48.56
CA LEU A 546 47.62 27.93 48.37
C LEU A 546 46.81 27.63 49.63
N GLY A 547 45.54 27.27 49.41
CA GLY A 547 44.65 26.72 50.44
C GLY A 547 44.31 25.28 50.11
N VAL A 548 44.38 24.39 51.09
CA VAL A 548 44.11 22.95 50.92
C VAL A 548 42.94 22.55 51.80
N ALA A 549 41.94 21.88 51.21
CA ALA A 549 40.85 21.26 51.93
C ALA A 549 40.72 19.79 51.53
N VAL A 550 40.46 18.92 52.50
CA VAL A 550 40.29 17.48 52.28
C VAL A 550 39.06 17.01 53.04
N LEU A 551 38.24 16.26 52.38
CA LEU A 551 37.09 15.60 52.99
C LEU A 551 37.11 14.10 52.67
N HIS A 552 36.57 13.32 53.59
CA HIS A 552 36.28 11.92 53.36
C HIS A 552 34.87 11.79 52.80
N THR A 553 34.70 11.04 51.74
CA THR A 553 33.44 10.98 51.00
C THR A 553 32.28 10.32 51.76
N SER A 554 32.56 9.69 52.93
CA SER A 554 31.53 9.18 53.84
C SER A 554 30.79 10.23 54.65
N ASP A 555 31.27 11.47 54.67
CA ASP A 555 30.79 12.44 55.68
C ASP A 555 29.50 13.15 55.30
N GLY A 556 28.90 12.81 54.10
CA GLY A 556 27.58 13.26 53.69
C GLY A 556 27.46 14.78 53.44
N HIS A 557 28.59 15.46 53.25
CA HIS A 557 28.64 16.91 53.06
C HIS A 557 28.50 17.31 51.58
N ASP A 558 28.15 18.57 51.31
CA ASP A 558 28.16 19.15 49.98
C ASP A 558 29.58 19.38 49.49
N PRO A 559 29.99 18.88 48.29
CA PRO A 559 31.35 19.09 47.75
C PRO A 559 31.72 20.58 47.59
N THR A 560 30.76 21.49 47.49
CA THR A 560 31.01 22.93 47.43
C THR A 560 31.68 23.46 48.70
N LEU A 561 31.53 22.77 49.83
CA LEU A 561 32.17 23.11 51.07
C LEU A 561 33.69 22.94 51.04
N LEU A 562 34.21 22.00 50.20
CA LEU A 562 35.65 21.84 49.95
C LEU A 562 36.24 23.10 49.34
N VAL A 563 35.57 23.67 48.35
CA VAL A 563 36.01 24.92 47.70
C VAL A 563 36.03 26.08 48.69
N ALA A 564 34.94 26.23 49.46
CA ALA A 564 34.83 27.28 50.45
C ALA A 564 35.85 27.14 51.58
N ALA A 565 36.22 25.91 51.96
CA ALA A 565 37.26 25.65 52.96
C ALA A 565 38.66 25.93 52.43
N ALA A 566 38.93 25.60 51.17
CA ALA A 566 40.23 25.89 50.53
C ALA A 566 40.40 27.37 50.19
N ASP A 567 39.34 28.14 49.95
CA ASP A 567 39.39 29.58 49.59
C ASP A 567 39.50 30.53 50.77
N ARG A 568 39.56 30.07 52.03
CA ARG A 568 39.63 30.95 53.19
C ARG A 568 40.99 31.75 53.22
N ARG A 569 40.97 32.93 52.60
CA ARG A 569 42.08 33.90 52.41
C ARG A 569 42.45 34.67 53.65
N SER A 570 41.98 34.34 54.85
CA SER A 570 42.21 35.14 56.06
C SER A 570 43.20 34.47 57.01
N MET A 571 44.40 34.15 56.54
CA MET A 571 45.53 33.81 57.47
C MET A 571 46.69 34.76 57.31
N PRO A 572 47.39 35.03 58.43
CA PRO A 572 48.45 36.02 58.45
C PRO A 572 49.63 35.62 57.54
N PRO A 573 50.43 36.60 57.07
CA PRO A 573 51.42 36.43 55.97
C PRO A 573 52.63 35.55 56.27
N ASN A 574 52.71 34.85 57.39
CA ASN A 574 53.87 34.03 57.76
C ASN A 574 53.75 32.53 57.47
N ASP A 575 52.59 32.03 57.19
CA ASP A 575 52.42 30.62 56.82
C ASP A 575 52.02 30.50 55.33
N LYS A 576 53.04 30.18 54.52
CA LYS A 576 52.91 30.15 53.05
C LYS A 576 52.06 29.02 52.49
N VAL A 577 51.63 28.07 53.33
CA VAL A 577 50.61 27.04 53.03
C VAL A 577 49.60 26.98 54.17
N ALA A 578 48.43 27.48 53.94
CA ALA A 578 47.39 27.51 54.95
C ALA A 578 46.54 26.21 54.92
N ILE A 579 46.44 25.56 56.06
CA ILE A 579 45.65 24.35 56.24
C ILE A 579 44.30 24.73 56.91
N ALA A 580 43.19 24.46 56.27
CA ALA A 580 41.86 24.65 56.88
C ALA A 580 41.64 23.59 57.98
N HIS A 581 42.04 23.86 59.23
CA HIS A 581 41.69 23.04 60.39
C HIS A 581 40.26 23.26 60.92
N ALA A 582 39.45 24.04 60.22
CA ALA A 582 38.28 24.67 60.82
C ALA A 582 37.04 23.76 60.96
N TRP A 583 37.08 22.55 60.47
CA TRP A 583 35.82 21.74 60.42
C TRP A 583 35.61 20.84 61.65
N GLN A 584 36.61 20.50 62.40
CA GLN A 584 36.38 19.69 63.59
C GLN A 584 35.87 20.51 64.78
N MET A 585 36.03 21.82 64.82
CA MET A 585 35.61 22.67 65.96
C MET A 585 34.14 23.21 65.79
N GLU A 586 33.58 23.31 64.58
CA GLU A 586 32.24 23.87 64.38
C GLU A 586 31.14 22.82 64.48
N LEU A 587 31.45 21.54 64.23
CA LEU A 587 30.54 20.42 64.45
C LEU A 587 30.33 20.08 65.93
N THR A 588 31.29 20.41 66.81
CA THR A 588 31.17 20.23 68.27
C THR A 588 30.38 21.35 68.94
N ARG A 589 30.06 22.46 68.24
CA ARG A 589 29.22 23.56 68.76
C ARG A 589 27.74 23.54 68.30
N ARG A 590 27.37 22.58 67.46
CA ARG A 590 25.96 22.41 66.98
C ARG A 590 25.35 21.06 67.36
N ARG A 591 25.90 20.37 68.38
CA ARG A 591 25.21 19.29 69.06
C ARG A 591 24.68 19.77 70.41
#